data_aa54e6cbb2fd1bb76d71fa11583b3754
#
_entry.id   aa54e6cbb2fd1bb76d71fa11583b3754
#
_cell.length_a   1.000
_cell.length_b   1.000
_cell.length_c   1.000
_cell.angle_alpha   90.00
_cell.angle_beta   90.00
_cell.angle_gamma   90.00
#
_symmetry.space_group_name_H-M   'P 1'
#
loop_
_entity.id
_entity.type
_entity.pdbx_description
1 polymer ?
#
loop_
_entity_poly.entity_id
_entity_poly.type
_entity_poly.pdbx_seq_one_letter_code
_entity_poly.pdbx_strand_id
1 'polypeptide(L)'
;MNNIENSPEKAPEVFFEDLDLSDNVLDALYDMRFEKCTPVQANCIPPILENRDVLGVAQTGTGKTAAYLLPLLTLMERDEHPADAVNCLVIAPTRELARQIDQALQGFAYYTHVNAVAVYGGNDGVRFEQERKSLQAGADIVLAT
;
A
#
# COMPACT_ATOMS: atom_id res chain seq x y z
N MET A 1 26.64 0.63 -45.37
CA MET A 1 25.33 0.33 -44.75
C MET A 1 25.54 0.26 -43.24
N ASN A 2 25.21 1.33 -42.56
CA ASN A 2 25.30 1.36 -41.09
C ASN A 2 24.03 0.79 -40.52
N ASN A 3 24.10 -0.44 -40.00
CA ASN A 3 23.05 -0.99 -39.15
C ASN A 3 23.07 -0.19 -37.82
N ILE A 4 22.15 0.76 -37.67
CA ILE A 4 21.82 1.30 -36.37
C ILE A 4 20.92 0.23 -35.72
N GLU A 5 21.49 -0.62 -34.89
CA GLU A 5 20.75 -1.45 -33.97
C GLU A 5 20.10 -0.46 -32.95
N ASN A 6 18.83 -0.20 -33.16
CA ASN A 6 17.99 0.42 -32.12
C ASN A 6 17.81 -0.62 -31.01
N SER A 7 18.74 -0.65 -30.07
CA SER A 7 18.50 -1.26 -28.78
C SER A 7 17.31 -0.51 -28.15
N PRO A 8 16.25 -1.19 -27.70
CA PRO A 8 15.15 -0.52 -27.01
C PRO A 8 15.75 0.20 -25.81
N GLU A 9 15.60 1.52 -25.78
CA GLU A 9 16.01 2.36 -24.66
C GLU A 9 15.33 1.80 -23.40
N LYS A 10 16.13 1.25 -22.49
CA LYS A 10 15.64 0.68 -21.26
C LYS A 10 15.05 1.84 -20.44
N ALA A 11 13.76 1.76 -20.13
CA ALA A 11 13.11 2.78 -19.31
C ALA A 11 13.94 3.04 -18.05
N PRO A 12 14.08 4.31 -17.61
CA PRO A 12 14.91 4.64 -16.46
C PRO A 12 14.44 3.87 -15.22
N GLU A 13 15.39 3.30 -14.49
CA GLU A 13 15.10 2.61 -13.24
C GLU A 13 14.71 3.66 -12.18
N VAL A 14 13.62 3.41 -11.45
CA VAL A 14 13.13 4.25 -10.35
C VAL A 14 13.32 3.48 -9.05
N PHE A 15 13.93 4.13 -8.06
CA PHE A 15 14.12 3.57 -6.72
C PHE A 15 13.09 4.17 -5.74
N PHE A 16 12.71 3.41 -4.71
CA PHE A 16 11.78 3.91 -3.71
C PHE A 16 12.34 5.13 -2.97
N GLU A 17 13.66 5.19 -2.74
CA GLU A 17 14.33 6.33 -2.10
C GLU A 17 14.22 7.65 -2.90
N ASP A 18 13.99 7.57 -4.22
CA ASP A 18 13.81 8.74 -5.09
C ASP A 18 12.36 9.26 -5.05
N LEU A 19 11.45 8.52 -4.42
CA LEU A 19 10.05 8.90 -4.27
C LEU A 19 9.84 9.65 -2.95
N ASP A 20 8.87 10.54 -2.92
CA ASP A 20 8.54 11.36 -1.75
C ASP A 20 7.74 10.55 -0.70
N LEU A 21 8.27 9.39 -0.29
CA LEU A 21 7.72 8.56 0.77
C LEU A 21 8.23 9.02 2.15
N SER A 22 7.47 8.75 3.22
CA SER A 22 7.91 9.07 4.58
C SER A 22 9.11 8.23 4.99
N ASP A 23 9.93 8.75 5.91
CA ASP A 23 11.12 8.04 6.41
C ASP A 23 10.75 6.70 7.03
N ASN A 24 9.67 6.62 7.79
CA ASN A 24 9.21 5.37 8.40
C ASN A 24 8.83 4.30 7.36
N VAL A 25 8.23 4.71 6.25
CA VAL A 25 7.90 3.81 5.13
C VAL A 25 9.18 3.37 4.42
N LEU A 26 10.13 4.28 4.19
CA LEU A 26 11.43 3.96 3.59
C LEU A 26 12.24 3.00 4.46
N ASP A 27 12.24 3.18 5.78
CA ASP A 27 12.91 2.29 6.72
C ASP A 27 12.33 0.86 6.67
N ALA A 28 11.01 0.73 6.61
CA ALA A 28 10.36 -0.56 6.44
C ALA A 28 10.74 -1.24 5.10
N LEU A 29 10.76 -0.48 4.01
CA LEU A 29 11.18 -0.97 2.70
C LEU A 29 12.64 -1.42 2.70
N TYR A 30 13.52 -0.66 3.36
CA TYR A 30 14.92 -1.03 3.51
C TYR A 30 15.09 -2.38 4.22
N ASP A 31 14.40 -2.57 5.34
CA ASP A 31 14.42 -3.84 6.10
C ASP A 31 13.85 -5.01 5.29
N MET A 32 12.83 -4.76 4.49
CA MET A 32 12.21 -5.74 3.59
C MET A 32 13.02 -5.97 2.30
N ARG A 33 14.12 -5.24 2.08
CA ARG A 33 14.97 -5.28 0.89
C ARG A 33 14.24 -4.91 -0.41
N PHE A 34 13.35 -3.97 -0.33
CA PHE A 34 12.70 -3.34 -1.47
C PHE A 34 13.51 -2.10 -1.88
N GLU A 35 14.13 -2.14 -3.05
CA GLU A 35 14.99 -1.06 -3.53
C GLU A 35 14.40 -0.39 -4.77
N LYS A 36 14.09 -1.19 -5.79
CA LYS A 36 13.62 -0.71 -7.10
C LYS A 36 12.12 -0.83 -7.22
N CYS A 37 11.52 0.21 -7.80
CA CYS A 37 10.11 0.20 -8.15
C CYS A 37 9.84 -0.67 -9.38
N THR A 38 8.73 -1.40 -9.35
CA THR A 38 8.13 -1.92 -10.56
C THR A 38 7.50 -0.78 -11.38
N PRO A 39 7.19 -0.97 -12.67
CA PRO A 39 6.56 0.08 -13.47
C PRO A 39 5.24 0.60 -12.89
N VAL A 40 4.38 -0.28 -12.36
CA VAL A 40 3.11 0.14 -11.74
C VAL A 40 3.36 0.96 -10.48
N GLN A 41 4.35 0.63 -9.67
CA GLN A 41 4.72 1.40 -8.49
C GLN A 41 5.25 2.79 -8.87
N ALA A 42 6.21 2.85 -9.79
CA ALA A 42 6.78 4.12 -10.25
C ALA A 42 5.75 5.08 -10.85
N ASN A 43 4.73 4.54 -11.53
CA ASN A 43 3.68 5.34 -12.16
C ASN A 43 2.52 5.71 -11.23
N CYS A 44 2.20 4.88 -10.23
CA CYS A 44 1.04 5.12 -9.36
C CYS A 44 1.40 5.89 -8.08
N ILE A 45 2.57 5.67 -7.50
CA ILE A 45 2.94 6.30 -6.22
C ILE A 45 2.96 7.82 -6.30
N PRO A 46 3.63 8.47 -7.27
CA PRO A 46 3.68 9.92 -7.30
C PRO A 46 2.30 10.61 -7.40
N PRO A 47 1.39 10.23 -8.31
CA PRO A 47 0.08 10.87 -8.36
C PRO A 47 -0.78 10.63 -7.11
N ILE A 48 -0.66 9.49 -6.44
CA ILE A 48 -1.36 9.25 -5.17
C ILE A 48 -0.82 10.19 -4.09
N LEU A 49 0.50 10.40 -3.99
CA LEU A 49 1.11 11.37 -3.07
C LEU A 49 0.65 12.81 -3.33
N GLU A 50 0.23 13.12 -4.55
CA GLU A 50 -0.37 14.41 -4.91
C GLU A 50 -1.90 14.45 -4.69
N ASN A 51 -2.46 13.48 -3.97
CA ASN A 51 -3.91 13.33 -3.73
C ASN A 51 -4.76 13.24 -5.01
N ARG A 52 -4.22 12.64 -6.06
CA ARG A 52 -4.95 12.39 -7.31
C ARG A 52 -5.52 10.97 -7.34
N ASP A 53 -6.68 10.82 -7.96
CA ASP A 53 -7.26 9.52 -8.25
C ASP A 53 -6.42 8.77 -9.29
N VAL A 54 -6.25 7.47 -9.08
CA VAL A 54 -5.45 6.61 -9.95
C VAL A 54 -6.21 5.34 -10.32
N LEU A 55 -6.20 5.01 -11.59
CA LEU A 55 -6.63 3.71 -12.09
C LEU A 55 -5.38 2.93 -12.56
N GLY A 56 -4.92 2.00 -11.74
CA GLY A 56 -3.75 1.15 -12.03
C GLY A 56 -4.18 -0.22 -12.54
N VAL A 57 -3.76 -0.57 -13.74
CA VAL A 57 -4.00 -1.89 -14.33
C VAL A 57 -2.66 -2.56 -14.59
N ALA A 58 -2.42 -3.69 -13.92
CA ALA A 58 -1.20 -4.46 -14.06
C ALA A 58 -1.47 -5.94 -13.78
N GLN A 59 -0.61 -6.81 -14.28
CA GLN A 59 -0.71 -8.24 -14.05
C GLN A 59 -0.45 -8.61 -12.58
N THR A 60 -0.89 -9.79 -12.18
CA THR A 60 -0.59 -10.37 -10.85
C THR A 60 0.92 -10.49 -10.65
N GLY A 61 1.39 -10.17 -9.43
CA GLY A 61 2.82 -10.25 -9.09
C GLY A 61 3.65 -9.05 -9.51
N THR A 62 3.04 -7.95 -9.96
CA THR A 62 3.74 -6.72 -10.36
C THR A 62 3.88 -5.68 -9.24
N GLY A 63 3.47 -6.01 -8.01
CA GLY A 63 3.60 -5.12 -6.87
C GLY A 63 2.51 -4.05 -6.75
N LYS A 64 1.29 -4.31 -7.25
CA LYS A 64 0.15 -3.39 -7.14
C LYS A 64 -0.17 -3.02 -5.69
N THR A 65 -0.07 -3.95 -4.77
CA THR A 65 -0.35 -3.71 -3.35
C THR A 65 0.53 -2.61 -2.77
N ALA A 66 1.83 -2.67 -2.98
CA ALA A 66 2.75 -1.62 -2.57
C ALA A 66 2.49 -0.29 -3.29
N ALA A 67 2.05 -0.33 -4.55
CA ALA A 67 1.78 0.86 -5.35
C ALA A 67 0.72 1.78 -4.72
N TYR A 68 -0.24 1.25 -3.97
CA TYR A 68 -1.22 2.07 -3.25
C TYR A 68 -0.99 2.13 -1.73
N LEU A 69 -0.49 1.09 -1.08
CA LEU A 69 -0.28 1.10 0.37
C LEU A 69 0.83 2.07 0.80
N LEU A 70 1.96 2.11 0.09
CA LEU A 70 3.08 2.96 0.46
C LEU A 70 2.75 4.45 0.44
N PRO A 71 2.13 5.00 -0.61
CA PRO A 71 1.72 6.40 -0.61
C PRO A 71 0.60 6.67 0.40
N LEU A 72 -0.35 5.74 0.62
CA LEU A 72 -1.40 5.91 1.63
C LEU A 72 -0.81 6.02 3.05
N LEU A 73 0.12 5.15 3.42
CA LEU A 73 0.81 5.22 4.71
C LEU A 73 1.57 6.54 4.87
N THR A 74 2.24 6.99 3.81
CA THR A 74 2.95 8.26 3.79
C THR A 74 2.01 9.45 4.00
N LEU A 75 0.88 9.49 3.31
CA LEU A 75 -0.13 10.54 3.49
C LEU A 75 -0.72 10.54 4.88
N MET A 76 -0.98 9.37 5.47
CA MET A 76 -1.48 9.25 6.84
C MET A 76 -0.49 9.73 7.90
N GLU A 77 0.81 9.66 7.63
CA GLU A 77 1.81 10.22 8.54
C GLU A 77 1.99 11.73 8.40
N ARG A 78 1.72 12.28 7.21
CA ARG A 78 1.94 13.70 6.90
C ARG A 78 0.74 14.58 7.18
N ASP A 79 -0.45 14.06 6.87
CA ASP A 79 -1.67 14.83 6.90
C ASP A 79 -2.38 14.65 8.25
N GLU A 80 -2.97 15.74 8.75
CA GLU A 80 -3.86 15.66 9.89
C GLU A 80 -5.14 14.93 9.49
N HIS A 81 -5.48 13.89 10.23
CA HIS A 81 -6.71 13.13 10.05
C HIS A 81 -7.37 12.82 11.40
N PRO A 82 -8.68 12.60 11.44
CA PRO A 82 -9.39 12.29 12.69
C PRO A 82 -8.85 10.99 13.32
N ALA A 83 -8.50 11.06 14.60
CA ALA A 83 -7.95 9.92 15.34
C ALA A 83 -8.97 8.79 15.57
N ASP A 84 -10.26 9.15 15.66
CA ASP A 84 -11.35 8.23 15.98
C ASP A 84 -12.21 7.86 14.75
N ALA A 85 -11.63 7.94 13.56
CA ALA A 85 -12.34 7.69 12.31
C ALA A 85 -11.56 6.76 11.40
N VAL A 86 -12.28 6.06 10.53
CA VAL A 86 -11.67 5.33 9.41
C VAL A 86 -11.27 6.33 8.34
N ASN A 87 -9.98 6.44 8.09
CA ASN A 87 -9.41 7.39 7.14
C ASN A 87 -9.17 6.76 5.76
N CYS A 88 -9.03 5.44 5.70
CA CYS A 88 -8.84 4.70 4.46
C CYS A 88 -9.62 3.38 4.48
N LEU A 89 -10.29 3.07 3.39
CA LEU A 89 -10.95 1.78 3.18
C LEU A 89 -10.29 1.08 1.99
N VAL A 90 -9.76 -0.11 2.24
CA VAL A 90 -9.24 -1.02 1.21
C VAL A 90 -10.21 -2.17 1.01
N ILE A 91 -10.70 -2.35 -0.20
CA ILE A 91 -11.63 -3.42 -0.53
C ILE A 91 -10.94 -4.45 -1.41
N ALA A 92 -10.98 -5.71 -1.00
CA ALA A 92 -10.45 -6.83 -1.75
C ALA A 92 -11.57 -7.79 -2.18
N PRO A 93 -11.51 -8.40 -3.37
CA PRO A 93 -12.58 -9.28 -3.86
C PRO A 93 -12.67 -10.62 -3.15
N THR A 94 -11.59 -11.05 -2.48
CA THR A 94 -11.52 -12.34 -1.77
C THR A 94 -10.85 -12.21 -0.41
N ARG A 95 -11.19 -13.11 0.51
CA ARG A 95 -10.53 -13.19 1.83
C ARG A 95 -9.04 -13.50 1.73
N GLU A 96 -8.66 -14.35 0.76
CA GLU A 96 -7.26 -14.69 0.54
C GLU A 96 -6.44 -13.46 0.14
N LEU A 97 -6.95 -12.67 -0.80
CA LEU A 97 -6.29 -11.42 -1.20
C LEU A 97 -6.26 -10.41 -0.04
N ALA A 98 -7.36 -10.27 0.70
CA ALA A 98 -7.42 -9.39 1.87
C ALA A 98 -6.35 -9.78 2.91
N ARG A 99 -6.15 -11.08 3.16
CA ARG A 99 -5.12 -11.55 4.08
C ARG A 99 -3.69 -11.26 3.58
N GLN A 100 -3.45 -11.40 2.28
CA GLN A 100 -2.17 -11.03 1.67
C GLN A 100 -1.90 -9.52 1.78
N ILE A 101 -2.91 -8.70 1.55
CA ILE A 101 -2.81 -7.24 1.71
C ILE A 101 -2.55 -6.87 3.17
N ASP A 102 -3.26 -7.48 4.11
CA ASP A 102 -3.07 -7.26 5.54
C ASP A 102 -1.64 -7.59 5.98
N GLN A 103 -1.11 -8.72 5.54
CA GLN A 103 0.27 -9.12 5.83
C GLN A 103 1.29 -8.13 5.24
N ALA A 104 1.08 -7.67 4.02
CA ALA A 104 1.93 -6.66 3.40
C ALA A 104 1.85 -5.32 4.14
N LEU A 105 0.64 -4.91 4.52
CA LEU A 105 0.40 -3.69 5.29
C LEU A 105 1.12 -3.69 6.63
N GLN A 106 1.08 -4.80 7.36
CA GLN A 106 1.82 -4.93 8.63
C GLN A 106 3.33 -4.74 8.45
N GLY A 107 3.89 -5.24 7.36
CA GLY A 107 5.30 -5.04 7.02
C GLY A 107 5.61 -3.57 6.69
N PHE A 108 4.86 -2.97 5.79
CA PHE A 108 5.07 -1.58 5.35
C PHE A 108 4.80 -0.55 6.46
N ALA A 109 3.85 -0.83 7.35
CA ALA A 109 3.46 0.06 8.44
C ALA A 109 4.30 -0.14 9.72
N TYR A 110 5.28 -1.01 9.73
CA TYR A 110 5.99 -1.45 10.94
C TYR A 110 6.54 -0.31 11.80
N TYR A 111 7.09 0.73 11.17
CA TYR A 111 7.64 1.91 11.85
C TYR A 111 6.66 3.07 11.94
N THR A 112 5.46 2.93 11.38
CA THR A 112 4.43 3.97 11.42
C THR A 112 3.55 3.83 12.67
N HIS A 113 2.78 4.87 12.97
CA HIS A 113 1.74 4.85 14.01
C HIS A 113 0.35 4.55 13.45
N VAL A 114 0.27 4.11 12.20
CA VAL A 114 -1.00 3.83 11.51
C VAL A 114 -1.58 2.51 12.01
N ASN A 115 -2.83 2.55 12.45
CA ASN A 115 -3.56 1.37 12.89
C ASN A 115 -4.43 0.82 11.76
N ALA A 116 -4.32 -0.48 11.52
CA ALA A 116 -5.11 -1.16 10.50
C ALA A 116 -5.93 -2.30 11.10
N VAL A 117 -7.14 -2.47 10.62
CA VAL A 117 -8.05 -3.56 10.99
C VAL A 117 -8.54 -4.26 9.75
N ALA A 118 -8.39 -5.59 9.73
CA ALA A 118 -8.90 -6.43 8.66
C ALA A 118 -10.24 -7.04 9.05
N VAL A 119 -11.24 -6.88 8.19
CA VAL A 119 -12.60 -7.37 8.35
C VAL A 119 -12.92 -8.32 7.20
N TYR A 120 -12.84 -9.61 7.49
CA TYR A 120 -13.04 -10.62 6.44
C TYR A 120 -14.47 -11.18 6.39
N GLY A 121 -15.28 -10.87 7.41
CA GLY A 121 -16.53 -11.55 7.63
C GLY A 121 -16.34 -13.02 8.01
N GLY A 122 -17.40 -13.72 8.30
CA GLY A 122 -17.38 -15.14 8.65
C GLY A 122 -18.50 -15.49 9.60
N ASN A 123 -18.75 -16.79 9.74
CA ASN A 123 -19.81 -17.31 10.60
C ASN A 123 -19.36 -17.53 12.06
N ASP A 124 -18.17 -17.10 12.41
CA ASP A 124 -17.61 -17.20 13.76
C ASP A 124 -17.95 -15.95 14.56
N GLY A 125 -18.89 -16.09 15.51
CA GLY A 125 -19.32 -15.00 16.38
C GLY A 125 -18.21 -14.39 17.23
N VAL A 126 -17.21 -15.17 17.61
CA VAL A 126 -16.04 -14.68 18.36
C VAL A 126 -15.22 -13.71 17.53
N ARG A 127 -14.98 -14.07 16.27
CA ARG A 127 -14.24 -13.21 15.32
C ARG A 127 -15.00 -11.92 15.03
N PHE A 128 -16.31 -12.02 14.80
CA PHE A 128 -17.15 -10.85 14.59
C PHE A 128 -17.07 -9.86 15.75
N GLU A 129 -17.12 -10.33 16.99
CA GLU A 129 -16.98 -9.48 18.17
C GLU A 129 -15.58 -8.86 18.29
N GLN A 130 -14.53 -9.57 17.91
CA GLN A 130 -13.17 -9.02 17.89
C GLN A 130 -13.02 -7.94 16.84
N GLU A 131 -13.51 -8.17 15.62
CA GLU A 131 -13.51 -7.20 14.53
C GLU A 131 -14.30 -5.94 14.94
N ARG A 132 -15.47 -6.11 15.53
CA ARG A 132 -16.31 -5.02 16.04
C ARG A 132 -15.58 -4.18 17.09
N LYS A 133 -14.96 -4.82 18.07
CA LYS A 133 -14.21 -4.14 19.13
C LYS A 133 -13.01 -3.37 18.56
N SER A 134 -12.30 -3.97 17.62
CA SER A 134 -11.16 -3.32 16.97
C SER A 134 -11.58 -2.07 16.19
N LEU A 135 -12.71 -2.13 15.47
CA LEU A 135 -13.28 -0.98 14.79
C LEU A 135 -13.73 0.11 15.76
N GLN A 136 -14.34 -0.26 16.89
CA GLN A 136 -14.76 0.69 17.92
C GLN A 136 -13.59 1.35 18.66
N ALA A 137 -12.45 0.66 18.75
CA ALA A 137 -11.23 1.21 19.33
C ALA A 137 -10.53 2.25 18.44
N GLY A 138 -10.97 2.37 17.20
CA GLY A 138 -10.40 3.26 16.19
C GLY A 138 -9.41 2.52 15.26
N ALA A 139 -9.56 2.75 13.97
CA ALA A 139 -8.69 2.22 12.94
C ALA A 139 -8.52 3.26 11.84
N ASP A 140 -7.27 3.57 11.49
CA ASP A 140 -6.97 4.48 10.37
C ASP A 140 -7.28 3.81 9.03
N ILE A 141 -6.92 2.54 8.90
CA ILE A 141 -7.17 1.75 7.70
C ILE A 141 -8.09 0.57 8.05
N VAL A 142 -9.15 0.41 7.28
CA VAL A 142 -9.97 -0.80 7.28
C VAL A 142 -9.77 -1.54 5.98
N LEU A 143 -9.39 -2.80 6.10
CA LEU A 143 -9.26 -3.72 4.96
C LEU A 143 -10.45 -4.69 5.01
N ALA A 144 -11.24 -4.71 3.98
CA ALA A 144 -12.48 -5.49 3.94
C ALA A 144 -12.66 -6.27 2.62
N THR A 145 -13.49 -7.27 2.70
CA THR A 145 -13.99 -8.01 1.51
C THR A 145 -15.42 -7.62 1.20
#